data_316799fe2bb77f8f45aa1a2a9691a430
#
_entry.id   316799fe2bb77f8f45aa1a2a9691a430
#
_cell.length_a   1.000
_cell.length_b   1.000
_cell.length_c   1.000
_cell.angle_alpha   90.00
_cell.angle_beta   90.00
_cell.angle_gamma   90.00
#
_symmetry.space_group_name_H-M   'P 1'
#
loop_
_entity.id
_entity.type
_entity.pdbx_description
1 polymer ?
#
loop_
_entity_poly.entity_id
_entity_poly.type
_entity_poly.pdbx_seq_one_letter_code
_entity_poly.pdbx_strand_id
1 'polypeptide(L)'
;MEPRQIGRRGVMQRAAVASALFGTPVALAEQALAQEAIPIPPRDRYTADPERYWAELRRQWLLADDRINLNCGALGCTPLPVLRAMVEHLISAESFREPDLPWFGYEENKYIRSTREALASFVHCKVDELALTRNCTEGNNTVCHGLDLEPGDQVLLTDQEHPSGRNPWEQKAARFGGIKLNFVRLPRPPTSVGDIVKLFESALTPQTRIIVFSHMTWETGLLLPAKEICALARRHGILTHVDGAHTIGHIPLDLHDLGCDFYATNGHKWLMSPKGSGLLFIREEHLERLWVNTVAKEWRNYELKAYRFSNLGTSNLSVVVGVKAALDFVNAIGPERIYARIHELGAQVRDRLRAYNEVRLLNASSDTFHSGLVSFTVVGGGLKRVAEECQKRYIRIGYWDDAGGRIRVSTHIFTQQTELNAFFDAVEHGLRS
;
A
#
# COMPACT_ATOMS: atom_id res chain seq x y z
N MET A 1 4.03 14.56 49.20
CA MET A 1 5.12 14.57 48.20
C MET A 1 4.78 15.59 47.14
N GLU A 2 5.41 16.75 47.20
CA GLU A 2 5.17 17.82 46.24
C GLU A 2 5.83 17.50 44.89
N PRO A 3 5.21 17.85 43.74
CA PRO A 3 5.82 17.63 42.43
C PRO A 3 6.94 18.64 42.23
N ARG A 4 8.17 18.17 42.04
CA ARG A 4 9.32 18.99 41.65
C ARG A 4 9.02 19.68 40.31
N GLN A 5 8.85 20.99 40.34
CA GLN A 5 8.83 21.85 39.14
C GLN A 5 10.19 21.77 38.44
N ILE A 6 10.21 21.18 37.26
CA ILE A 6 11.39 21.24 36.37
C ILE A 6 11.39 22.63 35.75
N GLY A 7 12.30 23.48 36.18
CA GLY A 7 12.43 24.85 35.71
C GLY A 7 12.73 24.93 34.20
N ARG A 8 12.27 25.99 33.53
CA ARG A 8 12.47 26.23 32.06
C ARG A 8 13.94 26.06 31.61
N ARG A 9 14.93 26.35 32.45
CA ARG A 9 16.35 26.12 32.16
C ARG A 9 16.71 24.62 32.04
N GLY A 10 16.12 23.74 32.84
CA GLY A 10 16.36 22.31 32.78
C GLY A 10 15.77 21.64 31.55
N VAL A 11 14.64 22.18 31.03
CA VAL A 11 14.03 21.73 29.78
C VAL A 11 14.87 22.17 28.58
N MET A 12 15.35 23.41 28.57
CA MET A 12 16.23 23.91 27.50
C MET A 12 17.60 23.22 27.46
N GLN A 13 18.20 22.91 28.60
CA GLN A 13 19.47 22.17 28.62
C GLN A 13 19.30 20.71 28.16
N ARG A 14 18.19 20.04 28.46
CA ARG A 14 17.92 18.70 27.96
C ARG A 14 17.59 18.70 26.47
N ALA A 15 16.92 19.74 25.96
CA ALA A 15 16.70 19.92 24.53
C ALA A 15 18.02 20.18 23.78
N ALA A 16 18.94 21.00 24.35
CA ALA A 16 20.23 21.28 23.75
C ALA A 16 21.18 20.07 23.72
N VAL A 17 21.15 19.19 24.73
CA VAL A 17 21.92 17.95 24.76
C VAL A 17 21.36 16.90 23.82
N ALA A 18 20.02 16.81 23.69
CA ALA A 18 19.38 15.94 22.69
C ALA A 18 19.65 16.43 21.25
N SER A 19 19.77 17.77 21.05
CA SER A 19 20.12 18.38 19.75
C SER A 19 21.57 18.14 19.31
N ALA A 20 22.47 17.88 20.23
CA ALA A 20 23.89 17.65 19.93
C ALA A 20 24.21 16.18 19.58
N LEU A 21 23.33 15.23 19.93
CA LEU A 21 23.53 13.79 19.71
C LEU A 21 22.69 13.22 18.55
N PHE A 22 21.64 13.93 18.12
CA PHE A 22 20.84 13.59 16.95
C PHE A 22 20.53 14.90 16.26
N GLY A 23 20.93 15.07 14.98
CA GLY A 23 20.42 16.19 14.18
C GLY A 23 18.90 16.23 14.38
N THR A 24 18.38 17.32 14.98
CA THR A 24 16.98 17.32 15.42
C THR A 24 16.08 17.07 14.21
N PRO A 25 14.95 16.34 14.36
CA PRO A 25 13.94 16.23 13.30
C PRO A 25 13.51 17.59 12.73
N VAL A 26 13.61 18.66 13.55
CA VAL A 26 13.36 20.04 13.13
C VAL A 26 14.44 20.55 12.17
N ALA A 27 15.73 20.33 12.46
CA ALA A 27 16.82 20.75 11.57
C ALA A 27 16.77 19.99 10.23
N LEU A 28 16.43 18.70 10.25
CA LEU A 28 16.20 17.93 9.02
C LEU A 28 14.99 18.44 8.22
N ALA A 29 13.91 18.83 8.91
CA ALA A 29 12.73 19.39 8.27
C ALA A 29 13.03 20.78 7.68
N GLU A 30 13.71 21.67 8.42
CA GLU A 30 14.13 22.98 7.94
C GLU A 30 15.09 22.84 6.75
N GLN A 31 16.07 21.95 6.83
CA GLN A 31 16.98 21.69 5.73
C GLN A 31 16.27 21.13 4.51
N ALA A 32 15.32 20.20 4.70
CA ALA A 32 14.54 19.61 3.60
C ALA A 32 13.62 20.62 2.91
N LEU A 33 13.05 21.56 3.67
CA LEU A 33 12.19 22.62 3.13
C LEU A 33 13.00 23.76 2.49
N ALA A 34 14.19 24.07 3.04
CA ALA A 34 15.08 25.11 2.52
C ALA A 34 15.93 24.65 1.31
N GLN A 35 16.10 23.36 1.13
CA GLN A 35 16.86 22.83 -0.01
C GLN A 35 16.15 23.17 -1.33
N GLU A 36 16.88 23.61 -2.35
CA GLU A 36 16.34 23.68 -3.71
C GLU A 36 15.77 22.33 -4.16
N ALA A 37 14.75 22.37 -5.02
CA ALA A 37 14.16 21.15 -5.56
C ALA A 37 15.23 20.29 -6.23
N ILE A 38 15.47 19.09 -5.71
CA ILE A 38 16.38 18.14 -6.32
C ILE A 38 15.75 17.70 -7.66
N PRO A 39 16.38 17.94 -8.79
CA PRO A 39 15.82 17.51 -10.07
C PRO A 39 15.78 15.99 -10.18
N ILE A 40 14.75 15.46 -10.82
CA ILE A 40 14.73 14.06 -11.25
C ILE A 40 15.83 13.89 -12.28
N PRO A 41 16.71 12.88 -12.16
CA PRO A 41 17.75 12.64 -13.16
C PRO A 41 17.14 12.46 -14.55
N PRO A 42 17.81 12.99 -15.62
CA PRO A 42 17.26 12.91 -16.97
C PRO A 42 17.21 11.47 -17.48
N ARG A 43 16.28 11.22 -18.42
CA ARG A 43 15.99 9.87 -18.92
C ARG A 43 17.15 9.17 -19.62
N ASP A 44 17.99 9.92 -20.30
CA ASP A 44 19.20 9.41 -20.96
C ASP A 44 20.22 8.83 -19.96
N ARG A 45 20.27 9.38 -18.74
CA ARG A 45 21.07 8.81 -17.63
C ARG A 45 20.62 7.40 -17.26
N TYR A 46 19.32 7.16 -17.24
CA TYR A 46 18.80 5.82 -16.98
C TYR A 46 19.26 4.81 -18.04
N THR A 47 19.29 5.21 -19.30
CA THR A 47 19.73 4.33 -20.39
C THR A 47 21.24 4.07 -20.34
N ALA A 48 22.04 5.07 -19.95
CA ALA A 48 23.50 4.97 -19.89
C ALA A 48 24.01 4.21 -18.64
N ASP A 49 23.42 4.47 -17.48
CA ASP A 49 23.83 3.89 -16.19
C ASP A 49 22.61 3.84 -15.23
N PRO A 50 21.82 2.76 -15.27
CA PRO A 50 20.63 2.61 -14.44
C PRO A 50 20.93 2.70 -12.93
N GLU A 51 22.00 2.09 -12.46
CA GLU A 51 22.32 2.10 -11.01
C GLU A 51 22.66 3.50 -10.51
N ARG A 52 23.42 4.26 -11.28
CA ARG A 52 23.70 5.66 -10.98
C ARG A 52 22.44 6.51 -11.00
N TYR A 53 21.53 6.27 -11.95
CA TYR A 53 20.23 6.94 -11.98
C TYR A 53 19.44 6.74 -10.68
N TRP A 54 19.32 5.49 -10.23
CA TRP A 54 18.60 5.17 -9.00
C TRP A 54 19.30 5.71 -7.74
N ALA A 55 20.62 5.70 -7.71
CA ALA A 55 21.40 6.28 -6.62
C ALA A 55 21.23 7.81 -6.53
N GLU A 56 21.21 8.51 -7.65
CA GLU A 56 20.91 9.95 -7.70
C GLU A 56 19.45 10.22 -7.29
N LEU A 57 18.50 9.43 -7.79
CA LEU A 57 17.07 9.56 -7.46
C LEU A 57 16.80 9.35 -5.96
N ARG A 58 17.54 8.45 -5.29
CA ARG A 58 17.40 8.20 -3.86
C ARG A 58 17.50 9.45 -2.99
N ARG A 59 18.18 10.48 -3.45
CA ARG A 59 18.29 11.77 -2.75
C ARG A 59 16.96 12.49 -2.57
N GLN A 60 15.91 12.02 -3.24
CA GLN A 60 14.53 12.50 -3.07
C GLN A 60 13.88 12.07 -1.74
N TRP A 61 14.49 11.18 -0.98
CA TRP A 61 13.96 10.71 0.30
C TRP A 61 14.86 11.09 1.48
N LEU A 62 14.24 11.44 2.60
CA LEU A 62 14.89 11.68 3.89
C LEU A 62 15.15 10.35 4.63
N LEU A 63 15.83 9.42 3.98
CA LEU A 63 16.20 8.17 4.61
C LEU A 63 17.54 8.35 5.34
N ALA A 64 17.56 7.96 6.62
CA ALA A 64 18.78 8.02 7.42
C ALA A 64 19.84 7.03 6.87
N ASP A 65 21.10 7.44 6.85
CA ASP A 65 22.20 6.65 6.27
C ASP A 65 22.55 5.42 7.10
N ASP A 66 22.24 5.43 8.39
CA ASP A 66 22.47 4.33 9.33
C ASP A 66 21.33 3.31 9.40
N ARG A 67 20.28 3.45 8.57
CA ARG A 67 19.08 2.60 8.60
C ARG A 67 18.69 2.13 7.22
N ILE A 68 18.34 0.87 7.12
CA ILE A 68 17.93 0.25 5.86
C ILE A 68 16.43 -0.08 5.93
N ASN A 69 15.65 0.39 4.95
CA ASN A 69 14.22 0.10 4.88
C ASN A 69 13.90 -0.92 3.77
N LEU A 70 13.75 -2.16 4.17
CA LEU A 70 13.28 -3.27 3.31
C LEU A 70 11.85 -3.72 3.69
N ASN A 71 11.01 -2.79 4.18
CA ASN A 71 9.62 -3.08 4.55
C ASN A 71 8.63 -2.02 4.03
N CYS A 72 8.82 -1.55 2.80
CA CYS A 72 7.89 -0.60 2.18
C CYS A 72 6.49 -1.21 1.96
N GLY A 73 6.38 -2.54 1.88
CA GLY A 73 5.10 -3.23 1.85
C GLY A 73 4.24 -3.04 3.11
N ALA A 74 4.84 -2.72 4.26
CA ALA A 74 4.08 -2.29 5.43
C ALA A 74 3.73 -0.80 5.33
N LEU A 75 4.74 0.06 5.04
CA LEU A 75 4.59 1.49 4.93
C LEU A 75 5.69 2.06 4.02
N GLY A 76 5.30 2.68 2.92
CA GLY A 76 6.20 3.34 1.98
C GLY A 76 6.84 4.61 2.53
N CYS A 77 7.88 5.10 1.86
CA CYS A 77 8.53 6.37 2.15
C CYS A 77 8.03 7.44 1.20
N THR A 78 7.63 8.58 1.74
CA THR A 78 7.14 9.72 0.97
C THR A 78 8.32 10.58 0.50
N PRO A 79 8.48 10.88 -0.79
CA PRO A 79 9.59 11.67 -1.30
C PRO A 79 9.42 13.17 -1.00
N LEU A 80 10.53 13.90 -1.03
CA LEU A 80 10.59 15.35 -0.74
C LEU A 80 9.60 16.21 -1.54
N PRO A 81 9.43 16.01 -2.87
CA PRO A 81 8.46 16.82 -3.62
C PRO A 81 7.03 16.69 -3.08
N VAL A 82 6.66 15.50 -2.64
CA VAL A 82 5.33 15.23 -2.04
C VAL A 82 5.21 15.90 -0.68
N LEU A 83 6.23 15.77 0.18
CA LEU A 83 6.24 16.41 1.50
C LEU A 83 6.16 17.92 1.38
N ARG A 84 6.89 18.53 0.43
CA ARG A 84 6.85 19.98 0.16
C ARG A 84 5.46 20.44 -0.24
N ALA A 85 4.86 19.78 -1.23
CA ALA A 85 3.51 20.11 -1.69
C ALA A 85 2.49 20.08 -0.55
N MET A 86 2.61 19.11 0.36
CA MET A 86 1.75 19.04 1.55
C MET A 86 1.95 20.21 2.48
N VAL A 87 3.20 20.56 2.81
CA VAL A 87 3.53 21.64 3.75
C VAL A 87 3.14 22.99 3.17
N GLU A 88 3.45 23.24 1.90
CA GLU A 88 3.06 24.46 1.19
C GLU A 88 1.54 24.67 1.19
N HIS A 89 0.78 23.61 0.87
CA HIS A 89 -0.66 23.67 0.94
C HIS A 89 -1.18 23.92 2.37
N LEU A 90 -0.61 23.25 3.38
CA LEU A 90 -1.00 23.42 4.77
C LEU A 90 -0.79 24.87 5.22
N ILE A 91 0.37 25.46 4.93
CA ILE A 91 0.69 26.86 5.26
C ILE A 91 -0.24 27.82 4.50
N SER A 92 -0.48 27.57 3.22
CA SER A 92 -1.40 28.39 2.41
C SER A 92 -2.82 28.36 2.97
N ALA A 93 -3.31 27.17 3.32
CA ALA A 93 -4.62 26.98 3.92
C ALA A 93 -4.77 27.70 5.25
N GLU A 94 -3.83 27.53 6.17
CA GLU A 94 -3.86 28.20 7.50
C GLU A 94 -3.65 29.73 7.41
N SER A 95 -3.02 30.22 6.36
CA SER A 95 -2.83 31.66 6.15
C SER A 95 -4.01 32.38 5.50
N PHE A 96 -5.09 31.66 5.16
CA PHE A 96 -6.28 32.20 4.47
C PHE A 96 -5.96 33.01 3.19
N ARG A 97 -4.86 32.66 2.50
CA ARG A 97 -4.45 33.38 1.29
C ARG A 97 -5.33 33.09 0.08
N GLU A 98 -5.96 31.91 0.07
CA GLU A 98 -6.94 31.55 -0.96
C GLU A 98 -8.34 31.65 -0.34
N PRO A 99 -9.14 32.68 -0.70
CA PRO A 99 -10.43 32.91 -0.08
C PRO A 99 -11.47 31.83 -0.38
N ASP A 100 -11.27 31.09 -1.47
CA ASP A 100 -12.16 30.02 -1.93
C ASP A 100 -11.70 28.61 -1.54
N LEU A 101 -10.76 28.49 -0.58
CA LEU A 101 -10.46 27.17 -0.01
C LEU A 101 -11.65 26.71 0.82
N PRO A 102 -12.54 25.88 0.28
CA PRO A 102 -13.52 25.23 1.12
C PRO A 102 -12.78 24.29 2.05
N TRP A 103 -12.78 24.60 3.34
CA TRP A 103 -12.29 23.72 4.42
C TRP A 103 -13.03 22.36 4.42
N PHE A 104 -14.12 22.33 3.66
CA PHE A 104 -14.94 21.16 3.44
C PHE A 104 -14.54 20.50 2.12
N GLY A 105 -14.37 19.19 2.15
CA GLY A 105 -14.09 18.41 0.97
C GLY A 105 -15.33 18.32 0.07
N TYR A 106 -15.71 19.41 -0.58
CA TYR A 106 -16.71 19.38 -1.65
C TYR A 106 -16.08 18.95 -2.96
N GLU A 107 -16.86 18.29 -3.81
CA GLU A 107 -16.38 17.79 -5.12
C GLU A 107 -15.83 18.92 -6.01
N GLU A 108 -16.39 20.13 -5.91
CA GLU A 108 -15.96 21.30 -6.67
C GLU A 108 -14.57 21.81 -6.26
N ASN A 109 -14.04 21.34 -5.12
CA ASN A 109 -12.69 21.70 -4.71
C ASN A 109 -11.67 21.28 -5.77
N LYS A 110 -10.94 22.28 -6.33
CA LYS A 110 -9.95 22.08 -7.40
C LYS A 110 -8.92 21.00 -7.09
N TYR A 111 -8.51 20.85 -5.82
CA TYR A 111 -7.51 19.84 -5.40
C TYR A 111 -8.11 18.45 -5.39
N ILE A 112 -9.33 18.29 -4.93
CA ILE A 112 -10.03 17.00 -4.92
C ILE A 112 -10.28 16.56 -6.36
N ARG A 113 -10.85 17.44 -7.19
CA ARG A 113 -11.15 17.13 -8.60
C ARG A 113 -9.90 16.74 -9.36
N SER A 114 -8.85 17.57 -9.35
CA SER A 114 -7.61 17.29 -10.08
C SER A 114 -6.90 16.02 -9.60
N THR A 115 -6.98 15.70 -8.31
CA THR A 115 -6.41 14.45 -7.78
C THR A 115 -7.20 13.23 -8.22
N ARG A 116 -8.54 13.29 -8.20
CA ARG A 116 -9.39 12.20 -8.71
C ARG A 116 -9.19 11.97 -10.21
N GLU A 117 -9.11 13.03 -11.00
CA GLU A 117 -8.81 12.96 -12.45
C GLU A 117 -7.46 12.30 -12.71
N ALA A 118 -6.41 12.72 -11.98
CA ALA A 118 -5.08 12.12 -12.11
C ALA A 118 -5.04 10.64 -11.69
N LEU A 119 -5.74 10.28 -10.60
CA LEU A 119 -5.85 8.89 -10.17
C LEU A 119 -6.63 8.05 -11.19
N ALA A 120 -7.77 8.54 -11.68
CA ALA A 120 -8.59 7.84 -12.66
C ALA A 120 -7.81 7.55 -13.95
N SER A 121 -7.05 8.53 -14.43
CA SER A 121 -6.13 8.35 -15.56
C SER A 121 -5.04 7.32 -15.25
N PHE A 122 -4.49 7.32 -14.03
CA PHE A 122 -3.38 6.43 -13.63
C PHE A 122 -3.81 4.97 -13.49
N VAL A 123 -5.06 4.71 -13.10
CA VAL A 123 -5.62 3.35 -12.91
C VAL A 123 -6.64 2.95 -13.98
N HIS A 124 -6.75 3.74 -15.05
CA HIS A 124 -7.61 3.50 -16.22
C HIS A 124 -9.07 3.22 -15.85
N CYS A 125 -9.72 4.21 -15.18
CA CYS A 125 -11.16 4.18 -14.89
C CYS A 125 -11.79 5.56 -15.06
N LYS A 126 -13.12 5.67 -14.84
CA LYS A 126 -13.80 6.96 -14.84
C LYS A 126 -13.61 7.67 -13.50
N VAL A 127 -13.54 9.03 -13.53
CA VAL A 127 -13.48 9.84 -12.31
C VAL A 127 -14.66 9.56 -11.38
N ASP A 128 -15.83 9.35 -11.97
CA ASP A 128 -17.09 9.09 -11.25
C ASP A 128 -17.13 7.74 -10.52
N GLU A 129 -16.19 6.84 -10.84
CA GLU A 129 -16.04 5.53 -10.20
C GLU A 129 -15.05 5.54 -9.03
N LEU A 130 -14.36 6.70 -8.77
CA LEU A 130 -13.32 6.80 -7.74
C LEU A 130 -13.74 7.60 -6.52
N ALA A 131 -13.59 6.99 -5.35
CA ALA A 131 -13.61 7.65 -4.06
C ALA A 131 -12.19 7.74 -3.49
N LEU A 132 -11.85 8.89 -2.89
CA LEU A 132 -10.64 9.02 -2.08
C LEU A 132 -10.92 8.43 -0.70
N THR A 133 -10.00 7.62 -0.20
CA THR A 133 -10.07 7.02 1.13
C THR A 133 -8.78 7.29 1.91
N ARG A 134 -8.82 7.12 3.22
CA ARG A 134 -7.61 7.23 4.06
C ARG A 134 -6.67 6.03 3.90
N ASN A 135 -7.21 4.90 3.49
CA ASN A 135 -6.47 3.65 3.28
C ASN A 135 -7.38 2.55 2.71
N CYS A 136 -6.79 1.42 2.34
CA CYS A 136 -7.50 0.25 1.86
C CYS A 136 -8.48 -0.32 2.91
N THR A 137 -8.16 -0.23 4.21
CA THR A 137 -9.06 -0.69 5.29
C THR A 137 -10.40 0.04 5.25
N GLU A 138 -10.41 1.35 5.01
CA GLU A 138 -11.64 2.12 4.85
C GLU A 138 -12.42 1.66 3.62
N GLY A 139 -11.75 1.46 2.48
CA GLY A 139 -12.39 0.94 1.27
C GLY A 139 -12.99 -0.45 1.47
N ASN A 140 -12.24 -1.37 2.10
CA ASN A 140 -12.72 -2.72 2.43
C ASN A 140 -13.97 -2.69 3.32
N ASN A 141 -13.97 -1.83 4.35
CA ASN A 141 -15.13 -1.65 5.23
C ASN A 141 -16.32 -1.02 4.47
N THR A 142 -16.06 -0.05 3.60
CA THR A 142 -17.11 0.58 2.80
C THR A 142 -17.84 -0.45 1.94
N VAL A 143 -17.11 -1.30 1.24
CA VAL A 143 -17.74 -2.36 0.44
C VAL A 143 -18.44 -3.38 1.32
N CYS A 144 -17.78 -3.89 2.36
CA CYS A 144 -18.35 -4.90 3.23
C CYS A 144 -19.66 -4.45 3.88
N HIS A 145 -19.66 -3.28 4.51
CA HIS A 145 -20.83 -2.80 5.24
C HIS A 145 -21.85 -2.09 4.36
N GLY A 146 -21.43 -1.60 3.18
CA GLY A 146 -22.32 -0.97 2.22
C GLY A 146 -23.14 -1.94 1.36
N LEU A 147 -22.77 -3.20 1.28
CA LEU A 147 -23.52 -4.22 0.56
C LEU A 147 -24.59 -4.85 1.46
N ASP A 148 -25.81 -4.96 0.94
CA ASP A 148 -26.86 -5.75 1.56
C ASP A 148 -26.66 -7.23 1.23
N LEU A 149 -26.53 -8.06 2.26
CA LEU A 149 -26.51 -9.52 2.18
C LEU A 149 -27.59 -10.10 3.08
N GLU A 150 -28.20 -11.17 2.62
CA GLU A 150 -29.30 -11.86 3.31
C GLU A 150 -28.79 -13.08 4.09
N PRO A 151 -29.51 -13.53 5.14
CA PRO A 151 -29.23 -14.79 5.80
C PRO A 151 -29.21 -15.96 4.80
N GLY A 152 -28.13 -16.73 4.80
CA GLY A 152 -27.88 -17.80 3.83
C GLY A 152 -26.88 -17.45 2.76
N ASP A 153 -26.67 -16.16 2.49
CA ASP A 153 -25.68 -15.71 1.52
C ASP A 153 -24.25 -16.07 1.96
N GLN A 154 -23.40 -16.31 0.96
CA GLN A 154 -22.01 -16.70 1.16
C GLN A 154 -21.05 -15.65 0.59
N VAL A 155 -20.02 -15.35 1.38
CA VAL A 155 -18.83 -14.60 0.96
C VAL A 155 -17.67 -15.58 0.80
N LEU A 156 -17.05 -15.60 -0.37
CA LEU A 156 -15.89 -16.42 -0.65
C LEU A 156 -14.61 -15.58 -0.51
N LEU A 157 -13.72 -15.98 0.40
CA LEU A 157 -12.43 -15.32 0.66
C LEU A 157 -11.28 -16.28 0.35
N THR A 158 -10.03 -15.78 0.44
CA THR A 158 -8.86 -16.67 0.50
C THR A 158 -8.34 -16.80 1.93
N ASP A 159 -7.54 -17.84 2.18
CA ASP A 159 -6.86 -18.04 3.47
C ASP A 159 -5.66 -17.09 3.68
N GLN A 160 -5.30 -16.27 2.68
CA GLN A 160 -4.19 -15.31 2.72
C GLN A 160 -4.65 -13.84 2.75
N GLU A 161 -5.92 -13.58 3.11
CA GLU A 161 -6.40 -12.22 3.22
C GLU A 161 -5.75 -11.48 4.41
N HIS A 162 -5.40 -10.21 4.18
CA HIS A 162 -4.99 -9.34 5.26
C HIS A 162 -6.15 -9.17 6.27
N PRO A 163 -5.87 -9.06 7.58
CA PRO A 163 -6.94 -8.86 8.58
C PRO A 163 -7.93 -7.73 8.24
N SER A 164 -7.46 -6.62 7.65
CA SER A 164 -8.35 -5.53 7.21
C SER A 164 -9.27 -5.87 6.02
N GLY A 165 -8.93 -6.88 5.24
CA GLY A 165 -9.78 -7.41 4.16
C GLY A 165 -10.74 -8.49 4.65
N ARG A 166 -10.34 -9.27 5.67
CA ARG A 166 -11.11 -10.41 6.20
C ARG A 166 -12.03 -10.02 7.37
N ASN A 167 -11.51 -9.33 8.37
CA ASN A 167 -12.23 -9.07 9.63
C ASN A 167 -13.54 -8.28 9.46
N PRO A 168 -13.70 -7.33 8.50
CA PRO A 168 -15.00 -6.70 8.25
C PRO A 168 -16.10 -7.72 7.95
N TRP A 169 -15.79 -8.74 7.13
CA TRP A 169 -16.74 -9.80 6.77
C TRP A 169 -17.04 -10.73 7.96
N GLU A 170 -16.02 -11.06 8.77
CA GLU A 170 -16.22 -11.80 10.01
C GLU A 170 -17.14 -11.03 10.99
N GLN A 171 -16.91 -9.70 11.11
CA GLN A 171 -17.77 -8.85 11.93
C GLN A 171 -19.20 -8.81 11.39
N LYS A 172 -19.35 -8.66 10.05
CA LYS A 172 -20.68 -8.64 9.42
C LYS A 172 -21.43 -9.94 9.65
N ALA A 173 -20.76 -11.08 9.46
CA ALA A 173 -21.35 -12.41 9.70
C ALA A 173 -21.76 -12.60 11.19
N ALA A 174 -20.92 -12.13 12.11
CA ALA A 174 -21.21 -12.22 13.55
C ALA A 174 -22.39 -11.32 13.98
N ARG A 175 -22.51 -10.11 13.39
CA ARG A 175 -23.55 -9.14 13.77
C ARG A 175 -24.92 -9.47 13.21
N PHE A 176 -25.01 -9.89 11.96
CA PHE A 176 -26.30 -10.06 11.27
C PHE A 176 -26.77 -11.51 11.26
N GLY A 177 -25.88 -12.46 11.56
CA GLY A 177 -26.21 -13.89 11.53
C GLY A 177 -26.49 -14.42 10.12
N GLY A 178 -26.37 -15.73 9.95
CA GLY A 178 -26.74 -16.42 8.73
C GLY A 178 -25.84 -16.19 7.50
N ILE A 179 -24.99 -15.18 7.48
CA ILE A 179 -23.99 -14.97 6.42
C ILE A 179 -22.86 -15.98 6.62
N LYS A 180 -22.52 -16.71 5.57
CA LYS A 180 -21.49 -17.76 5.60
C LYS A 180 -20.19 -17.24 4.99
N LEU A 181 -19.06 -17.50 5.65
CA LEU A 181 -17.74 -17.26 5.10
C LEU A 181 -17.13 -18.58 4.66
N ASN A 182 -16.73 -18.66 3.40
CA ASN A 182 -16.00 -19.79 2.85
C ASN A 182 -14.61 -19.35 2.39
N PHE A 183 -13.61 -20.26 2.44
CA PHE A 183 -12.22 -19.92 2.20
C PHE A 183 -11.58 -20.83 1.14
N VAL A 184 -11.05 -20.21 0.10
CA VAL A 184 -10.14 -20.86 -0.85
C VAL A 184 -8.77 -20.97 -0.19
N ARG A 185 -8.23 -22.18 -0.12
CA ARG A 185 -6.86 -22.41 0.35
C ARG A 185 -5.90 -22.27 -0.82
N LEU A 186 -5.09 -21.22 -0.79
CA LEU A 186 -4.10 -20.97 -1.83
C LEU A 186 -2.85 -21.85 -1.62
N PRO A 187 -2.38 -22.57 -2.66
CA PRO A 187 -1.16 -23.39 -2.57
C PRO A 187 0.08 -22.51 -2.36
N ARG A 188 1.06 -23.04 -1.65
CA ARG A 188 2.34 -22.38 -1.34
C ARG A 188 3.52 -23.28 -1.72
N PRO A 189 4.14 -23.10 -2.87
CA PRO A 189 3.88 -22.12 -3.94
C PRO A 189 2.71 -22.53 -4.87
N PRO A 190 2.11 -21.58 -5.59
CA PRO A 190 1.11 -21.90 -6.62
C PRO A 190 1.76 -22.53 -7.85
N THR A 191 0.97 -23.28 -8.59
CA THR A 191 1.41 -24.04 -9.77
C THR A 191 1.13 -23.33 -11.08
N SER A 192 -0.13 -22.94 -11.34
CA SER A 192 -0.52 -22.24 -12.55
C SER A 192 -1.70 -21.29 -12.32
N VAL A 193 -1.91 -20.35 -13.26
CA VAL A 193 -3.09 -19.47 -13.27
C VAL A 193 -4.38 -20.30 -13.31
N GLY A 194 -4.43 -21.30 -14.18
CA GLY A 194 -5.60 -22.18 -14.32
C GLY A 194 -5.92 -22.95 -13.04
N ASP A 195 -4.91 -23.41 -12.31
CA ASP A 195 -5.13 -24.11 -11.04
C ASP A 195 -5.71 -23.18 -9.97
N ILE A 196 -5.22 -21.94 -9.88
CA ILE A 196 -5.78 -20.95 -8.96
C ILE A 196 -7.24 -20.70 -9.30
N VAL A 197 -7.56 -20.41 -10.57
CA VAL A 197 -8.95 -20.15 -11.01
C VAL A 197 -9.87 -21.33 -10.70
N LYS A 198 -9.42 -22.57 -10.93
CA LYS A 198 -10.19 -23.79 -10.58
C LYS A 198 -10.47 -23.91 -9.09
N LEU A 199 -9.55 -23.46 -8.22
CA LEU A 199 -9.81 -23.46 -6.78
C LEU A 199 -10.97 -22.53 -6.41
N PHE A 200 -11.02 -21.34 -7.01
CA PHE A 200 -12.15 -20.44 -6.82
C PHE A 200 -13.44 -21.05 -7.38
N GLU A 201 -13.40 -21.57 -8.61
CA GLU A 201 -14.58 -22.18 -9.26
C GLU A 201 -15.14 -23.33 -8.43
N SER A 202 -14.28 -24.22 -7.91
CA SER A 202 -14.68 -25.36 -7.08
C SER A 202 -15.29 -24.96 -5.72
N ALA A 203 -14.99 -23.74 -5.25
CA ALA A 203 -15.51 -23.23 -3.99
C ALA A 203 -16.83 -22.44 -4.13
N LEU A 204 -17.28 -22.19 -5.36
CA LEU A 204 -18.56 -21.52 -5.62
C LEU A 204 -19.73 -22.39 -5.22
N THR A 205 -20.77 -21.77 -4.69
CA THR A 205 -22.06 -22.39 -4.40
C THR A 205 -23.20 -21.50 -4.93
N PRO A 206 -24.42 -21.99 -5.04
CA PRO A 206 -25.57 -21.17 -5.43
C PRO A 206 -25.84 -19.97 -4.49
N GLN A 207 -25.29 -20.00 -3.28
CA GLN A 207 -25.39 -18.94 -2.28
C GLN A 207 -24.25 -17.93 -2.35
N THR A 208 -23.19 -18.17 -3.13
CA THR A 208 -22.06 -17.22 -3.24
C THR A 208 -22.54 -15.93 -3.91
N ARG A 209 -22.35 -14.80 -3.21
CA ARG A 209 -22.76 -13.46 -3.67
C ARG A 209 -21.57 -12.57 -4.02
N ILE A 210 -20.46 -12.79 -3.38
CA ILE A 210 -19.25 -11.99 -3.59
C ILE A 210 -18.00 -12.83 -3.35
N ILE A 211 -17.00 -12.63 -4.22
CA ILE A 211 -15.63 -13.10 -4.03
C ILE A 211 -14.78 -11.93 -3.54
N VAL A 212 -14.11 -12.10 -2.43
CA VAL A 212 -13.20 -11.11 -1.82
C VAL A 212 -11.81 -11.69 -1.80
N PHE A 213 -10.86 -11.01 -2.45
CA PHE A 213 -9.49 -11.51 -2.51
C PHE A 213 -8.46 -10.39 -2.66
N SER A 214 -7.26 -10.63 -2.12
CA SER A 214 -6.12 -9.76 -2.31
C SER A 214 -5.56 -9.93 -3.72
N HIS A 215 -5.40 -8.84 -4.49
CA HIS A 215 -4.72 -8.90 -5.79
C HIS A 215 -3.25 -9.33 -5.63
N MET A 216 -2.63 -8.86 -4.55
CA MET A 216 -1.30 -9.31 -4.11
C MET A 216 -1.36 -9.64 -2.62
N THR A 217 -1.10 -10.89 -2.28
CA THR A 217 -1.19 -11.35 -0.89
C THR A 217 -0.13 -10.68 -0.01
N TRP A 218 -0.53 -10.27 1.18
CA TRP A 218 0.34 -9.54 2.10
C TRP A 218 1.41 -10.42 2.76
N GLU A 219 1.11 -11.70 2.93
CA GLU A 219 2.02 -12.65 3.58
C GLU A 219 3.15 -13.10 2.66
N THR A 220 2.79 -13.52 1.46
CA THR A 220 3.71 -14.19 0.54
C THR A 220 4.15 -13.30 -0.63
N GLY A 221 3.42 -12.22 -0.92
CA GLY A 221 3.66 -11.41 -2.11
C GLY A 221 3.20 -12.10 -3.40
N LEU A 222 2.32 -13.10 -3.28
CA LEU A 222 1.75 -13.79 -4.43
C LEU A 222 0.81 -12.86 -5.19
N LEU A 223 1.10 -12.61 -6.46
CA LEU A 223 0.22 -11.87 -7.36
C LEU A 223 -0.83 -12.83 -7.91
N LEU A 224 -2.10 -12.62 -7.54
CA LEU A 224 -3.20 -13.46 -8.00
C LEU A 224 -3.65 -13.07 -9.42
N PRO A 225 -4.16 -14.02 -10.23
CA PRO A 225 -4.72 -13.77 -11.56
C PRO A 225 -6.10 -13.10 -11.45
N ALA A 226 -6.08 -11.81 -11.05
CA ALA A 226 -7.30 -11.10 -10.67
C ALA A 226 -8.28 -10.96 -11.84
N LYS A 227 -7.78 -10.74 -13.05
CA LYS A 227 -8.61 -10.63 -14.25
C LYS A 227 -9.41 -11.93 -14.51
N GLU A 228 -8.75 -13.07 -14.40
CA GLU A 228 -9.35 -14.39 -14.60
C GLU A 228 -10.36 -14.72 -13.49
N ILE A 229 -10.06 -14.36 -12.24
CA ILE A 229 -10.97 -14.54 -11.11
C ILE A 229 -12.21 -13.64 -11.27
N CYS A 230 -12.03 -12.37 -11.67
CA CYS A 230 -13.15 -11.46 -11.94
C CYS A 230 -13.99 -11.96 -13.12
N ALA A 231 -13.37 -12.48 -14.18
CA ALA A 231 -14.07 -13.07 -15.31
C ALA A 231 -14.88 -14.32 -14.91
N LEU A 232 -14.33 -15.17 -14.03
CA LEU A 232 -15.05 -16.30 -13.44
C LEU A 232 -16.29 -15.80 -12.67
N ALA A 233 -16.12 -14.88 -11.74
CA ALA A 233 -17.21 -14.34 -10.92
C ALA A 233 -18.34 -13.77 -11.79
N ARG A 234 -17.99 -12.99 -12.81
CA ARG A 234 -18.94 -12.38 -13.74
C ARG A 234 -19.77 -13.42 -14.49
N ARG A 235 -19.16 -14.54 -14.94
CA ARG A 235 -19.92 -15.64 -15.60
C ARG A 235 -20.99 -16.26 -14.71
N HIS A 236 -20.80 -16.17 -13.39
CA HIS A 236 -21.72 -16.71 -12.39
C HIS A 236 -22.63 -15.64 -11.77
N GLY A 237 -22.58 -14.38 -12.23
CA GLY A 237 -23.35 -13.28 -11.65
C GLY A 237 -22.93 -12.93 -10.20
N ILE A 238 -21.69 -13.23 -9.83
CA ILE A 238 -21.12 -13.03 -8.49
C ILE A 238 -20.29 -11.75 -8.50
N LEU A 239 -20.44 -10.91 -7.46
CA LEU A 239 -19.66 -9.69 -7.28
C LEU A 239 -18.22 -10.00 -6.91
N THR A 240 -17.33 -9.05 -7.21
CA THR A 240 -15.92 -9.11 -6.84
C THR A 240 -15.49 -7.89 -6.06
N HIS A 241 -14.83 -8.10 -4.92
CA HIS A 241 -14.11 -7.07 -4.19
C HIS A 241 -12.63 -7.44 -4.10
N VAL A 242 -11.79 -6.61 -4.69
CA VAL A 242 -10.35 -6.84 -4.78
C VAL A 242 -9.61 -5.91 -3.80
N ASP A 243 -8.89 -6.52 -2.85
CA ASP A 243 -7.94 -5.79 -2.00
C ASP A 243 -6.62 -5.60 -2.76
N GLY A 244 -6.43 -4.39 -3.26
CA GLY A 244 -5.24 -3.96 -3.99
C GLY A 244 -4.24 -3.20 -3.13
N ALA A 245 -4.18 -3.45 -1.83
CA ALA A 245 -3.32 -2.69 -0.90
C ALA A 245 -1.84 -2.63 -1.30
N HIS A 246 -1.38 -3.52 -2.16
CA HIS A 246 0.01 -3.62 -2.62
C HIS A 246 0.22 -3.35 -4.10
N THR A 247 -0.75 -2.84 -4.86
CA THR A 247 -0.69 -2.84 -6.32
C THR A 247 -0.43 -1.48 -6.96
N ILE A 248 -1.14 -0.42 -6.55
CA ILE A 248 -0.94 0.91 -7.14
C ILE A 248 0.49 1.41 -6.91
N GLY A 249 1.18 1.78 -7.98
CA GLY A 249 2.60 2.18 -7.96
C GLY A 249 3.59 1.00 -7.90
N HIS A 250 3.11 -0.26 -7.90
CA HIS A 250 3.92 -1.48 -7.87
C HIS A 250 3.85 -2.26 -9.18
N ILE A 251 2.67 -2.35 -9.76
CA ILE A 251 2.39 -3.03 -11.01
C ILE A 251 1.51 -2.16 -11.91
N PRO A 252 1.49 -2.37 -13.21
CA PRO A 252 0.48 -1.77 -14.09
C PRO A 252 -0.92 -2.13 -13.60
N LEU A 253 -1.82 -1.16 -13.58
CA LEU A 253 -3.19 -1.36 -13.10
C LEU A 253 -4.17 -0.70 -14.07
N ASP A 254 -5.06 -1.51 -14.65
CA ASP A 254 -6.21 -1.08 -15.42
C ASP A 254 -7.47 -1.69 -14.81
N LEU A 255 -8.24 -0.86 -14.10
CA LEU A 255 -9.40 -1.33 -13.33
C LEU A 255 -10.58 -1.72 -14.23
N HIS A 256 -10.70 -1.11 -15.41
CA HIS A 256 -11.73 -1.50 -16.38
C HIS A 256 -11.39 -2.83 -17.04
N ASP A 257 -10.14 -3.03 -17.47
CA ASP A 257 -9.68 -4.29 -18.06
C ASP A 257 -9.67 -5.44 -17.04
N LEU A 258 -9.33 -5.14 -15.77
CA LEU A 258 -9.37 -6.11 -14.67
C LEU A 258 -10.78 -6.69 -14.48
N GLY A 259 -11.79 -5.89 -14.70
CA GLY A 259 -13.19 -6.34 -14.68
C GLY A 259 -13.78 -6.56 -13.29
N CYS A 260 -13.17 -6.02 -12.23
CA CYS A 260 -13.70 -6.08 -10.87
C CYS A 260 -14.89 -5.13 -10.66
N ASP A 261 -15.71 -5.40 -9.65
CA ASP A 261 -16.82 -4.52 -9.26
C ASP A 261 -16.37 -3.48 -8.24
N PHE A 262 -15.51 -3.89 -7.30
CA PHE A 262 -14.92 -3.02 -6.28
C PHE A 262 -13.42 -3.28 -6.16
N TYR A 263 -12.64 -2.19 -5.97
CA TYR A 263 -11.21 -2.27 -5.77
C TYR A 263 -10.74 -1.25 -4.74
N ALA A 264 -10.16 -1.70 -3.63
CA ALA A 264 -9.60 -0.82 -2.61
C ALA A 264 -8.08 -0.89 -2.58
N THR A 265 -7.39 0.26 -2.45
CA THR A 265 -5.92 0.25 -2.40
C THR A 265 -5.34 1.34 -1.50
N ASN A 266 -4.04 1.24 -1.20
CA ASN A 266 -3.27 2.19 -0.42
C ASN A 266 -2.35 3.03 -1.32
N GLY A 267 -2.45 4.36 -1.25
CA GLY A 267 -1.47 5.23 -1.88
C GLY A 267 -0.14 5.31 -1.12
N HIS A 268 -0.18 5.18 0.19
CA HIS A 268 0.97 5.39 1.08
C HIS A 268 1.96 4.20 1.17
N LYS A 269 1.85 3.20 0.31
CA LYS A 269 2.82 2.10 0.19
C LYS A 269 3.69 2.31 -1.05
N TRP A 270 3.30 1.74 -2.17
CA TRP A 270 4.09 1.69 -3.39
C TRP A 270 3.95 2.93 -4.29
N LEU A 271 2.83 3.65 -4.20
CA LEU A 271 2.68 4.94 -4.89
C LEU A 271 3.47 6.07 -4.20
N MET A 272 4.04 5.82 -3.01
CA MET A 272 4.84 6.79 -2.24
C MET A 272 4.07 8.06 -1.82
N SER A 273 2.75 8.01 -1.83
CA SER A 273 1.90 9.13 -1.42
C SER A 273 1.88 9.30 0.11
N PRO A 274 1.29 10.37 0.64
CA PRO A 274 1.25 10.62 2.08
C PRO A 274 0.56 9.49 2.85
N LYS A 275 0.94 9.33 4.12
CA LYS A 275 0.24 8.42 5.04
C LYS A 275 -1.20 8.89 5.22
N GLY A 276 -2.13 7.94 5.29
CA GLY A 276 -3.56 8.25 5.31
C GLY A 276 -4.12 8.57 3.92
N SER A 277 -3.61 7.94 2.87
CA SER A 277 -4.12 8.03 1.50
C SER A 277 -4.40 6.66 0.90
N GLY A 278 -5.50 6.58 0.18
CA GLY A 278 -5.96 5.41 -0.55
C GLY A 278 -7.07 5.78 -1.52
N LEU A 279 -7.57 4.82 -2.25
CA LEU A 279 -8.73 4.98 -3.11
C LEU A 279 -9.64 3.74 -3.04
N LEU A 280 -10.90 3.95 -3.34
CA LEU A 280 -11.90 2.93 -3.58
C LEU A 280 -12.49 3.15 -4.99
N PHE A 281 -12.32 2.17 -5.86
CA PHE A 281 -13.03 2.09 -7.12
C PHE A 281 -14.35 1.35 -6.91
N ILE A 282 -15.41 1.90 -7.46
CA ILE A 282 -16.75 1.32 -7.47
C ILE A 282 -17.23 1.38 -8.92
N ARG A 283 -17.43 0.23 -9.55
CA ARG A 283 -17.93 0.19 -10.91
C ARG A 283 -19.28 0.91 -11.00
N GLU A 284 -19.48 1.69 -12.04
CA GLU A 284 -20.61 2.63 -12.18
C GLU A 284 -21.96 1.98 -11.87
N GLU A 285 -22.20 0.75 -12.32
CA GLU A 285 -23.46 0.02 -12.11
C GLU A 285 -23.75 -0.34 -10.64
N HIS A 286 -22.77 -0.20 -9.75
CA HIS A 286 -22.90 -0.49 -8.30
C HIS A 286 -22.94 0.76 -7.41
N LEU A 287 -22.81 1.94 -7.98
CA LEU A 287 -22.78 3.21 -7.22
C LEU A 287 -24.02 3.44 -6.39
N GLU A 288 -25.19 3.14 -6.92
CA GLU A 288 -26.47 3.33 -6.22
C GLU A 288 -26.79 2.20 -5.23
N ARG A 289 -26.25 1.01 -5.49
CA ARG A 289 -26.46 -0.19 -4.68
C ARG A 289 -25.67 -0.16 -3.36
N LEU A 290 -24.54 0.54 -3.36
CA LEU A 290 -23.63 0.56 -2.20
C LEU A 290 -24.02 1.67 -1.21
N TRP A 291 -24.25 1.31 0.06
CA TRP A 291 -24.48 2.26 1.14
C TRP A 291 -23.18 2.92 1.59
N VAL A 292 -23.25 4.20 1.97
CA VAL A 292 -22.12 4.90 2.59
C VAL A 292 -21.99 4.49 4.06
N ASN A 293 -20.77 4.22 4.53
CA ASN A 293 -20.54 3.87 5.95
C ASN A 293 -20.51 5.08 6.85
N THR A 294 -19.94 6.18 6.36
CA THR A 294 -19.91 7.44 7.09
C THR A 294 -20.93 8.36 6.49
N VAL A 295 -22.02 8.56 7.23
CA VAL A 295 -23.14 9.39 6.77
C VAL A 295 -22.83 10.85 7.05
N ALA A 296 -22.54 11.62 6.01
CA ALA A 296 -22.28 13.06 6.05
C ALA A 296 -23.34 13.82 5.25
N LYS A 297 -23.18 15.14 5.11
CA LYS A 297 -24.04 15.97 4.25
C LYS A 297 -24.05 15.38 2.83
N GLU A 298 -25.23 15.36 2.20
CA GLU A 298 -25.44 14.91 0.82
C GLU A 298 -25.20 13.40 0.57
N TRP A 299 -25.23 12.56 1.60
CA TRP A 299 -25.03 11.12 1.44
C TRP A 299 -26.03 10.43 0.49
N ARG A 300 -27.21 11.04 0.27
CA ARG A 300 -28.23 10.63 -0.71
C ARG A 300 -28.13 11.35 -2.06
N ASN A 301 -27.16 12.23 -2.24
CA ASN A 301 -26.94 12.89 -3.51
C ASN A 301 -26.19 11.96 -4.47
N TYR A 302 -26.93 11.19 -5.24
CA TYR A 302 -26.40 10.21 -6.19
C TYR A 302 -25.69 10.86 -7.38
N GLU A 303 -25.91 12.14 -7.66
CA GLU A 303 -25.16 12.87 -8.69
C GLU A 303 -23.66 12.98 -8.37
N LEU A 304 -23.30 12.89 -7.09
CA LEU A 304 -21.89 12.87 -6.66
C LEU A 304 -21.19 11.55 -6.97
N LYS A 305 -21.90 10.54 -7.46
CA LYS A 305 -21.33 9.24 -7.85
C LYS A 305 -20.44 8.66 -6.73
N ALA A 306 -19.25 8.15 -7.06
CA ALA A 306 -18.32 7.59 -6.05
C ALA A 306 -17.82 8.63 -5.04
N TYR A 307 -17.86 9.92 -5.36
CA TYR A 307 -17.45 10.96 -4.42
C TYR A 307 -18.25 10.95 -3.11
N ARG A 308 -19.50 10.46 -3.11
CA ARG A 308 -20.30 10.24 -1.89
C ARG A 308 -19.53 9.51 -0.79
N PHE A 309 -18.69 8.56 -1.17
CA PHE A 309 -17.90 7.75 -0.25
C PHE A 309 -16.63 8.45 0.25
N SER A 310 -16.25 9.59 -0.36
CA SER A 310 -15.15 10.46 0.07
C SER A 310 -15.63 11.61 0.96
N ASN A 311 -16.94 11.89 0.99
CA ASN A 311 -17.50 13.05 1.70
C ASN A 311 -17.60 12.76 3.21
N LEU A 312 -16.52 13.01 3.92
CA LEU A 312 -16.40 12.78 5.35
C LEU A 312 -16.52 14.08 6.19
N GLY A 313 -16.89 15.21 5.56
CA GLY A 313 -16.86 16.54 6.19
C GLY A 313 -15.46 17.16 6.13
N THR A 314 -15.06 17.87 7.18
CA THR A 314 -13.74 18.50 7.25
C THR A 314 -12.64 17.46 7.23
N SER A 315 -11.70 17.57 6.29
CA SER A 315 -10.60 16.64 6.13
C SER A 315 -9.28 17.37 5.82
N ASN A 316 -8.16 16.68 6.00
CA ASN A 316 -6.84 17.24 5.70
C ASN A 316 -6.57 17.21 4.18
N LEU A 317 -6.91 18.29 3.49
CA LEU A 317 -6.70 18.42 2.04
C LEU A 317 -5.22 18.40 1.63
N SER A 318 -4.27 18.69 2.53
CA SER A 318 -2.84 18.58 2.23
C SER A 318 -2.45 17.13 1.87
N VAL A 319 -3.16 16.13 2.41
CA VAL A 319 -2.99 14.72 2.00
C VAL A 319 -3.42 14.52 0.55
N VAL A 320 -4.55 15.11 0.15
CA VAL A 320 -5.07 15.02 -1.23
C VAL A 320 -4.09 15.66 -2.22
N VAL A 321 -3.59 16.86 -1.89
CA VAL A 321 -2.53 17.54 -2.68
C VAL A 321 -1.28 16.68 -2.78
N GLY A 322 -0.87 16.05 -1.68
CA GLY A 322 0.26 15.14 -1.65
C GLY A 322 0.05 13.88 -2.52
N VAL A 323 -1.18 13.36 -2.65
CA VAL A 323 -1.48 12.25 -3.60
C VAL A 323 -1.24 12.69 -5.04
N LYS A 324 -1.72 13.89 -5.42
CA LYS A 324 -1.47 14.45 -6.75
C LYS A 324 0.03 14.61 -7.02
N ALA A 325 0.76 15.18 -6.05
CA ALA A 325 2.21 15.36 -6.16
C ALA A 325 2.95 14.01 -6.28
N ALA A 326 2.47 12.95 -5.62
CA ALA A 326 3.04 11.61 -5.77
C ALA A 326 2.82 11.04 -7.17
N LEU A 327 1.64 11.22 -7.75
CA LEU A 327 1.36 10.83 -9.13
C LEU A 327 2.24 11.60 -10.13
N ASP A 328 2.41 12.90 -9.93
CA ASP A 328 3.28 13.73 -10.78
C ASP A 328 4.73 13.26 -10.69
N PHE A 329 5.21 12.93 -9.49
CA PHE A 329 6.55 12.39 -9.26
C PHE A 329 6.74 11.03 -9.94
N VAL A 330 5.79 10.12 -9.80
CA VAL A 330 5.80 8.80 -10.45
C VAL A 330 5.78 8.93 -11.97
N ASN A 331 4.94 9.82 -12.53
CA ASN A 331 4.86 10.07 -13.96
C ASN A 331 6.14 10.71 -14.52
N ALA A 332 6.79 11.58 -13.77
CA ALA A 332 8.06 12.20 -14.18
C ALA A 332 9.21 11.18 -14.26
N ILE A 333 9.25 10.21 -13.35
CA ILE A 333 10.18 9.07 -13.41
C ILE A 333 9.80 8.14 -14.56
N GLY A 334 8.53 7.85 -14.73
CA GLY A 334 7.94 6.88 -15.64
C GLY A 334 7.52 5.61 -14.88
N PRO A 335 6.21 5.32 -14.81
CA PRO A 335 5.67 4.18 -14.05
C PRO A 335 6.33 2.85 -14.43
N GLU A 336 6.52 2.60 -15.72
CA GLU A 336 7.12 1.34 -16.22
C GLU A 336 8.54 1.10 -15.69
N ARG A 337 9.34 2.16 -15.53
CA ARG A 337 10.69 2.05 -14.95
C ARG A 337 10.62 1.73 -13.46
N ILE A 338 9.64 2.29 -12.76
CA ILE A 338 9.41 1.99 -11.35
C ILE A 338 9.04 0.52 -11.18
N TYR A 339 8.10 0.02 -11.97
CA TYR A 339 7.67 -1.38 -11.95
C TYR A 339 8.82 -2.33 -12.28
N ALA A 340 9.57 -2.04 -13.34
CA ALA A 340 10.73 -2.82 -13.74
C ALA A 340 11.79 -2.89 -12.62
N ARG A 341 12.11 -1.74 -12.00
CA ARG A 341 13.10 -1.70 -10.90
C ARG A 341 12.64 -2.48 -9.66
N ILE A 342 11.38 -2.34 -9.27
CA ILE A 342 10.83 -3.08 -8.13
C ILE A 342 10.88 -4.60 -8.41
N HIS A 343 10.50 -5.02 -9.60
CA HIS A 343 10.53 -6.42 -10.01
C HIS A 343 11.97 -6.96 -10.06
N GLU A 344 12.91 -6.23 -10.62
CA GLU A 344 14.34 -6.56 -10.65
C GLU A 344 14.92 -6.78 -9.26
N LEU A 345 14.72 -5.81 -8.35
CA LEU A 345 15.20 -5.94 -6.96
C LEU A 345 14.56 -7.12 -6.23
N GLY A 346 13.27 -7.36 -6.45
CA GLY A 346 12.58 -8.54 -5.92
C GLY A 346 13.15 -9.86 -6.46
N ALA A 347 13.51 -9.90 -7.75
CA ALA A 347 14.17 -11.06 -8.37
C ALA A 347 15.55 -11.31 -7.76
N GLN A 348 16.37 -10.27 -7.63
CA GLN A 348 17.69 -10.38 -6.97
C GLN A 348 17.59 -10.94 -5.55
N VAL A 349 16.59 -10.50 -4.76
CA VAL A 349 16.37 -11.04 -3.41
C VAL A 349 15.98 -12.51 -3.47
N ARG A 350 15.06 -12.91 -4.34
CA ARG A 350 14.65 -14.32 -4.49
C ARG A 350 15.80 -15.21 -4.90
N ASP A 351 16.58 -14.79 -5.88
CA ASP A 351 17.65 -15.62 -6.46
C ASP A 351 18.78 -15.85 -5.45
N ARG A 352 19.18 -14.81 -4.71
CA ARG A 352 20.18 -14.99 -3.63
C ARG A 352 19.64 -15.83 -2.48
N LEU A 353 18.37 -15.68 -2.09
CA LEU A 353 17.79 -16.52 -1.02
C LEU A 353 17.68 -17.99 -1.41
N ARG A 354 17.48 -18.33 -2.69
CA ARG A 354 17.47 -19.72 -3.18
C ARG A 354 18.81 -20.43 -3.02
N ALA A 355 19.91 -19.69 -2.94
CA ALA A 355 21.24 -20.26 -2.79
C ALA A 355 21.50 -20.84 -1.37
N TYR A 356 20.67 -20.50 -0.38
CA TYR A 356 20.80 -21.02 0.98
C TYR A 356 19.94 -22.27 1.17
N ASN A 357 20.54 -23.39 1.53
CA ASN A 357 19.87 -24.69 1.71
C ASN A 357 18.80 -24.66 2.82
N GLU A 358 18.98 -23.82 3.81
CA GLU A 358 18.09 -23.67 4.96
C GLU A 358 16.87 -22.81 4.64
N VAL A 359 16.91 -22.00 3.58
CA VAL A 359 15.85 -21.07 3.21
C VAL A 359 14.79 -21.78 2.36
N ARG A 360 13.52 -21.46 2.65
CA ARG A 360 12.37 -21.87 1.83
C ARG A 360 11.58 -20.62 1.46
N LEU A 361 11.54 -20.31 0.16
CA LEU A 361 10.71 -19.22 -0.36
C LEU A 361 9.24 -19.59 -0.26
N LEU A 362 8.42 -18.66 0.20
CA LEU A 362 6.97 -18.78 0.27
C LEU A 362 6.28 -18.20 -0.98
N ASN A 363 7.04 -17.51 -1.83
CA ASN A 363 6.60 -16.99 -3.12
C ASN A 363 6.51 -18.13 -4.16
N ALA A 364 5.78 -17.84 -5.24
CA ALA A 364 5.72 -18.75 -6.39
C ALA A 364 7.10 -18.97 -7.03
N SER A 365 7.25 -20.11 -7.68
CA SER A 365 8.42 -20.39 -8.52
C SER A 365 8.36 -19.73 -9.90
N SER A 366 7.17 -19.38 -10.39
CA SER A 366 6.92 -18.75 -11.68
C SER A 366 6.93 -17.23 -11.60
N ASP A 367 7.58 -16.58 -12.56
CA ASP A 367 7.62 -15.11 -12.68
C ASP A 367 6.24 -14.46 -12.82
N THR A 368 5.27 -15.19 -13.37
CA THR A 368 3.88 -14.74 -13.51
C THR A 368 3.24 -14.27 -12.19
N PHE A 369 3.66 -14.87 -11.07
CA PHE A 369 3.13 -14.61 -9.75
C PHE A 369 4.06 -13.78 -8.87
N HIS A 370 5.15 -13.27 -9.42
CA HIS A 370 6.17 -12.53 -8.66
C HIS A 370 5.78 -11.06 -8.46
N SER A 371 6.27 -10.52 -7.37
CA SER A 371 6.17 -9.11 -7.00
C SER A 371 7.47 -8.62 -6.36
N GLY A 372 7.54 -7.36 -5.98
CA GLY A 372 8.61 -6.81 -5.17
C GLY A 372 8.57 -7.23 -3.69
N LEU A 373 7.53 -7.98 -3.29
CA LEU A 373 7.43 -8.62 -1.97
C LEU A 373 8.06 -10.01 -2.05
N VAL A 374 9.03 -10.29 -1.18
CA VAL A 374 9.67 -11.61 -1.09
C VAL A 374 9.54 -12.12 0.34
N SER A 375 8.91 -13.27 0.48
CA SER A 375 8.73 -13.92 1.78
C SER A 375 9.40 -15.27 1.83
N PHE A 376 10.03 -15.57 2.96
CA PHE A 376 10.73 -16.82 3.18
C PHE A 376 10.66 -17.27 4.64
N THR A 377 10.87 -18.55 4.85
CA THR A 377 11.12 -19.14 6.17
C THR A 377 12.49 -19.81 6.19
N VAL A 378 12.96 -20.14 7.39
CA VAL A 378 14.25 -20.84 7.60
C VAL A 378 13.98 -22.13 8.35
N VAL A 379 14.43 -23.25 7.77
CA VAL A 379 14.33 -24.56 8.37
C VAL A 379 15.32 -24.68 9.52
N GLY A 380 14.98 -25.41 10.59
CA GLY A 380 15.89 -25.64 11.71
C GLY A 380 15.99 -24.48 12.73
N GLY A 381 15.00 -23.55 12.72
CA GLY A 381 14.90 -22.52 13.78
C GLY A 381 15.78 -21.27 13.59
N GLY A 382 16.43 -21.11 12.44
CA GLY A 382 17.30 -19.96 12.14
C GLY A 382 16.55 -18.63 11.89
N LEU A 383 15.23 -18.67 11.67
CA LEU A 383 14.44 -17.51 11.28
C LEU A 383 14.55 -16.34 12.27
N LYS A 384 14.41 -16.63 13.59
CA LYS A 384 14.54 -15.64 14.65
C LYS A 384 15.94 -15.02 14.68
N ARG A 385 16.99 -15.83 14.53
CA ARG A 385 18.38 -15.33 14.50
C ARG A 385 18.61 -14.39 13.32
N VAL A 386 18.09 -14.73 12.14
CA VAL A 386 18.14 -13.81 10.97
C VAL A 386 17.43 -12.49 11.26
N ALA A 387 16.25 -12.53 11.89
CA ALA A 387 15.53 -11.31 12.24
C ALA A 387 16.30 -10.46 13.28
N GLU A 388 16.91 -11.09 14.29
CA GLU A 388 17.77 -10.42 15.29
C GLU A 388 19.01 -9.79 14.65
N GLU A 389 19.66 -10.47 13.69
CA GLU A 389 20.79 -9.89 12.95
C GLU A 389 20.38 -8.70 12.10
N CYS A 390 19.22 -8.74 11.45
CA CYS A 390 18.67 -7.58 10.78
C CYS A 390 18.40 -6.43 11.75
N GLN A 391 17.83 -6.71 12.92
CA GLN A 391 17.57 -5.69 13.94
C GLN A 391 18.85 -5.04 14.48
N LYS A 392 19.90 -5.82 14.77
CA LYS A 392 21.20 -5.32 15.22
C LYS A 392 21.85 -4.35 14.21
N ARG A 393 21.58 -4.55 12.93
CA ARG A 393 22.11 -3.74 11.82
C ARG A 393 21.12 -2.66 11.35
N TYR A 394 20.06 -2.40 12.11
CA TYR A 394 19.01 -1.43 11.79
C TYR A 394 18.34 -1.66 10.42
N ILE A 395 18.25 -2.93 9.99
CA ILE A 395 17.56 -3.34 8.75
C ILE A 395 16.11 -3.62 9.09
N ARG A 396 15.20 -2.81 8.59
CA ARG A 396 13.75 -2.95 8.80
C ARG A 396 13.19 -3.94 7.80
N ILE A 397 12.68 -5.07 8.30
CA ILE A 397 11.98 -6.13 7.57
C ILE A 397 10.61 -6.39 8.19
N GLY A 398 9.75 -7.19 7.52
CA GLY A 398 8.61 -7.82 8.15
C GLY A 398 9.05 -9.13 8.81
N TYR A 399 8.68 -9.34 10.06
CA TYR A 399 8.97 -10.60 10.79
C TYR A 399 7.74 -11.03 11.59
N TRP A 400 7.39 -12.28 11.48
CA TRP A 400 6.29 -12.93 12.21
C TRP A 400 6.78 -14.26 12.75
N ASP A 401 6.45 -14.54 14.02
CA ASP A 401 6.84 -15.73 14.77
C ASP A 401 5.61 -16.62 15.08
N ASP A 402 4.62 -16.55 14.21
CA ASP A 402 3.42 -17.40 14.27
C ASP A 402 3.67 -18.81 13.67
N ALA A 403 2.65 -19.65 13.71
CA ALA A 403 2.73 -21.00 13.16
C ALA A 403 3.16 -20.98 11.68
N GLY A 404 4.43 -21.34 11.45
CA GLY A 404 5.04 -21.30 10.12
C GLY A 404 6.01 -20.14 9.89
N GLY A 405 6.32 -19.35 10.89
CA GLY A 405 7.24 -18.20 10.95
C GLY A 405 7.82 -17.69 9.65
N ARG A 406 7.82 -16.38 9.40
CA ARG A 406 8.31 -15.83 8.13
C ARG A 406 9.00 -14.48 8.28
N ILE A 407 9.92 -14.23 7.37
CA ILE A 407 10.47 -12.92 7.07
C ILE A 407 9.94 -12.48 5.71
N ARG A 408 9.52 -11.22 5.62
CA ARG A 408 9.11 -10.58 4.37
C ARG A 408 9.97 -9.36 4.10
N VAL A 409 10.61 -9.37 2.95
CA VAL A 409 11.38 -8.26 2.40
C VAL A 409 10.54 -7.58 1.33
N SER A 410 10.53 -6.26 1.32
CA SER A 410 9.91 -5.46 0.27
C SER A 410 10.83 -4.31 -0.10
N THR A 411 11.39 -4.43 -1.29
CA THR A 411 12.29 -3.44 -1.91
C THR A 411 11.49 -2.36 -2.63
N HIS A 412 12.11 -1.20 -2.86
CA HIS A 412 11.51 -0.13 -3.65
C HIS A 412 12.59 0.59 -4.46
N ILE A 413 12.23 1.52 -5.34
CA ILE A 413 13.18 2.25 -6.21
C ILE A 413 14.26 3.03 -5.44
N PHE A 414 14.07 3.30 -4.16
CA PHE A 414 15.08 3.91 -3.29
C PHE A 414 16.04 2.89 -2.64
N THR A 415 15.80 1.58 -2.81
CA THR A 415 16.67 0.53 -2.28
C THR A 415 17.94 0.43 -3.12
N GLN A 416 19.11 0.44 -2.45
CA GLN A 416 20.42 0.36 -3.08
C GLN A 416 21.03 -1.02 -2.96
N GLN A 417 21.97 -1.34 -3.84
CA GLN A 417 22.68 -2.63 -3.83
C GLN A 417 23.47 -2.86 -2.53
N THR A 418 24.04 -1.79 -1.96
CA THR A 418 24.75 -1.86 -0.67
C THR A 418 23.82 -2.26 0.47
N GLU A 419 22.56 -1.82 0.45
CA GLU A 419 21.54 -2.19 1.44
C GLU A 419 21.12 -3.65 1.32
N LEU A 420 20.98 -4.16 0.07
CA LEU A 420 20.74 -5.58 -0.17
C LEU A 420 21.94 -6.44 0.29
N ASN A 421 23.16 -6.02 0.05
CA ASN A 421 24.33 -6.73 0.53
C ASN A 421 24.35 -6.81 2.06
N ALA A 422 24.10 -5.71 2.76
CA ALA A 422 24.01 -5.70 4.22
C ALA A 422 22.90 -6.62 4.75
N PHE A 423 21.77 -6.70 4.06
CA PHE A 423 20.70 -7.65 4.39
C PHE A 423 21.17 -9.12 4.24
N PHE A 424 21.86 -9.45 3.15
CA PHE A 424 22.35 -10.81 2.95
C PHE A 424 23.47 -11.18 3.93
N ASP A 425 24.33 -10.23 4.32
CA ASP A 425 25.30 -10.45 5.40
C ASP A 425 24.58 -10.75 6.73
N ALA A 426 23.45 -10.11 7.01
CA ALA A 426 22.65 -10.42 8.18
C ALA A 426 22.02 -11.83 8.09
N VAL A 427 21.51 -12.20 6.91
CA VAL A 427 20.98 -13.56 6.67
C VAL A 427 22.06 -14.61 6.91
N GLU A 428 23.25 -14.46 6.32
CA GLU A 428 24.37 -15.42 6.48
C GLU A 428 24.81 -15.56 7.93
N HIS A 429 24.92 -14.47 8.68
CA HIS A 429 25.26 -14.53 10.11
C HIS A 429 24.18 -15.27 10.91
N GLY A 430 22.91 -14.96 10.67
CA GLY A 430 21.80 -15.64 11.35
C GLY A 430 21.64 -17.12 11.02
N LEU A 431 22.09 -17.56 9.82
CA LEU A 431 22.07 -18.97 9.44
C LEU A 431 23.25 -19.76 10.06
N ARG A 432 24.43 -19.14 10.25
CA ARG A 432 25.63 -19.79 10.80
C ARG A 432 25.64 -19.88 12.33
N SER A 433 24.93 -19.01 13.03
CA SER A 433 24.82 -19.00 14.49
C SER A 433 23.69 -19.90 14.99
#